data_5f56d0d5ec4531c3416b86487c542986
#
_entry.id   5f56d0d5ec4531c3416b86487c542986
#
_cell.length_a   1.000
_cell.length_b   1.000
_cell.length_c   1.000
_cell.angle_alpha   90.00
_cell.angle_beta   90.00
_cell.angle_gamma   90.00
#
_symmetry.space_group_name_H-M   'P 1'
#
loop_
_entity.id
_entity.type
_entity.pdbx_description
1 polymer ?
#
loop_
_entity_poly.entity_id
_entity_poly.type
_entity_poly.pdbx_seq_one_letter_code
_entity_poly.pdbx_strand_id
1 'polypeptide(L)'
;THFYTLAEIQEIQKLIKSFKPGESSVLNETPKVIDSSFQNGSLESLYQLKYFWENITNNIPVQQFFQLAYLSIIEDCSIRTKDGNGIKLNLKKKKIENVFQYFLSKCNSMVKDIEVSNFKEETIFINGSITLNKYFKQIENNKVGLCVFSPPYANCFDYCEVYKLEFWLGGFVKTYKDFAKYRSIAMRSHVNSQFDHNIKNYQKEVDLIADIISAFNIWNKN
;
A
#
# COMPACT_ATOMS: atom_id res chain seq x y z
N THR A 1 11.70 7.73 4.01
CA THR A 1 10.99 8.99 4.28
C THR A 1 11.78 10.12 3.67
N HIS A 2 11.18 10.92 2.80
CA HIS A 2 11.84 12.07 2.20
C HIS A 2 11.50 13.31 3.04
N PHE A 3 12.52 14.11 3.36
CA PHE A 3 12.33 15.43 3.95
C PHE A 3 12.18 16.45 2.84
N TYR A 4 10.98 17.00 2.72
CA TYR A 4 10.70 17.97 1.68
C TYR A 4 11.44 19.29 1.97
N THR A 5 12.20 19.75 1.00
CA THR A 5 12.81 21.08 1.02
C THR A 5 11.74 22.16 0.84
N LEU A 6 12.06 23.40 1.25
CA LEU A 6 11.14 24.52 1.04
C LEU A 6 10.79 24.71 -0.45
N ALA A 7 11.73 24.49 -1.36
CA ALA A 7 11.49 24.57 -2.80
C ALA A 7 10.48 23.50 -3.28
N GLU A 8 10.59 22.27 -2.79
CA GLU A 8 9.65 21.19 -3.12
C GLU A 8 8.25 21.46 -2.56
N ILE A 9 8.15 22.01 -1.34
CA ILE A 9 6.86 22.40 -0.75
C ILE A 9 6.21 23.51 -1.60
N GLN A 10 6.97 24.52 -2.01
CA GLN A 10 6.49 25.59 -2.89
C GLN A 10 6.04 25.05 -4.26
N GLU A 11 6.79 24.10 -4.84
CA GLU A 11 6.41 23.42 -6.08
C GLU A 11 5.10 22.66 -5.92
N ILE A 12 4.95 21.86 -4.85
CA ILE A 12 3.71 21.14 -4.53
C ILE A 12 2.53 22.12 -4.41
N GLN A 13 2.68 23.19 -3.64
CA GLN A 13 1.62 24.19 -3.45
C GLN A 13 1.24 24.88 -4.77
N LYS A 14 2.22 25.18 -5.63
CA LYS A 14 1.99 25.74 -6.96
C LYS A 14 1.18 24.76 -7.83
N LEU A 15 1.57 23.49 -7.86
CA LEU A 15 0.92 22.45 -8.65
C LEU A 15 -0.52 22.19 -8.16
N ILE A 16 -0.77 22.20 -6.84
CA ILE A 16 -2.13 22.13 -6.27
C ILE A 16 -3.01 23.29 -6.80
N LYS A 17 -2.48 24.51 -6.77
CA LYS A 17 -3.23 25.72 -7.23
C LYS A 17 -3.48 25.72 -8.73
N SER A 18 -2.58 25.16 -9.52
CA SER A 18 -2.69 25.13 -10.99
C SER A 18 -3.38 23.86 -11.50
N PHE A 19 -3.81 22.95 -10.63
CA PHE A 19 -4.45 21.71 -11.02
C PHE A 19 -5.66 21.94 -11.95
N LYS A 20 -5.68 21.20 -13.04
CA LYS A 20 -6.85 21.12 -13.95
C LYS A 20 -7.02 19.66 -14.36
N PRO A 21 -8.25 19.13 -14.33
CA PRO A 21 -8.54 17.85 -14.96
C PRO A 21 -8.13 17.87 -16.43
N GLY A 22 -7.57 16.78 -16.90
CA GLY A 22 -7.04 16.69 -18.27
C GLY A 22 -7.14 15.28 -18.82
N GLU A 23 -6.05 14.81 -19.40
CA GLU A 23 -5.94 13.46 -19.95
C GLU A 23 -6.07 12.36 -18.89
N SER A 24 -6.42 11.17 -19.35
CA SER A 24 -6.66 9.98 -18.50
C SER A 24 -5.63 8.91 -18.77
N SER A 25 -5.13 8.28 -17.69
CA SER A 25 -4.40 7.02 -17.75
C SER A 25 -5.38 5.86 -17.74
N VAL A 26 -5.31 4.98 -18.74
CA VAL A 26 -6.16 3.78 -18.80
C VAL A 26 -5.35 2.55 -18.39
N LEU A 27 -5.98 1.63 -17.66
CA LEU A 27 -5.36 0.34 -17.32
C LEU A 27 -5.31 -0.55 -18.57
N ASN A 28 -4.21 -1.31 -18.75
CA ASN A 28 -4.10 -2.29 -19.83
C ASN A 28 -5.12 -3.43 -19.70
N GLU A 29 -5.36 -3.85 -18.47
CA GLU A 29 -6.43 -4.77 -18.09
C GLU A 29 -7.22 -4.12 -16.97
N THR A 30 -8.54 -4.07 -17.11
CA THR A 30 -9.43 -3.59 -16.04
C THR A 30 -10.13 -4.76 -15.39
N PRO A 31 -9.74 -5.16 -14.17
CA PRO A 31 -10.45 -6.23 -13.47
C PRO A 31 -11.89 -5.85 -13.19
N LYS A 32 -12.81 -6.81 -13.29
CA LYS A 32 -14.25 -6.61 -12.96
C LYS A 32 -14.47 -5.96 -11.59
N VAL A 33 -13.58 -6.23 -10.63
CA VAL A 33 -13.65 -5.61 -9.30
C VAL A 33 -13.41 -4.11 -9.36
N ILE A 34 -12.55 -3.61 -10.25
CA ILE A 34 -12.31 -2.17 -10.43
C ILE A 34 -13.56 -1.51 -11.01
N ASP A 35 -14.05 -2.02 -12.16
CA ASP A 35 -15.26 -1.45 -12.80
C ASP A 35 -16.46 -1.43 -11.85
N SER A 36 -16.65 -2.50 -11.09
CA SER A 36 -17.79 -2.62 -10.15
C SER A 36 -17.61 -1.88 -8.82
N SER A 37 -16.45 -1.28 -8.58
CA SER A 37 -16.15 -0.61 -7.31
C SER A 37 -16.40 0.89 -7.31
N PHE A 38 -16.63 1.48 -8.46
CA PHE A 38 -16.78 2.93 -8.61
C PHE A 38 -18.08 3.28 -9.30
N GLN A 39 -18.64 4.44 -8.97
CA GLN A 39 -19.89 4.96 -9.50
C GLN A 39 -19.75 6.44 -9.87
N ASN A 40 -20.69 6.95 -10.65
CA ASN A 40 -20.85 8.39 -10.95
C ASN A 40 -19.57 9.06 -11.51
N GLY A 41 -18.81 8.37 -12.38
CA GLY A 41 -17.59 8.92 -12.98
C GLY A 41 -16.37 9.00 -12.05
N SER A 42 -16.45 8.45 -10.83
CA SER A 42 -15.30 8.46 -9.89
C SER A 42 -14.09 7.73 -10.46
N LEU A 43 -14.29 6.62 -11.18
CA LEU A 43 -13.19 5.88 -11.81
C LEU A 43 -12.48 6.72 -12.88
N GLU A 44 -13.23 7.40 -13.73
CA GLU A 44 -12.67 8.29 -14.75
C GLU A 44 -11.87 9.44 -14.11
N SER A 45 -12.41 10.05 -13.05
CA SER A 45 -11.69 11.06 -12.29
C SER A 45 -10.38 10.53 -11.69
N LEU A 46 -10.36 9.29 -11.21
CA LEU A 46 -9.15 8.65 -10.72
C LEU A 46 -8.14 8.37 -11.84
N TYR A 47 -8.58 8.01 -13.04
CA TYR A 47 -7.69 7.88 -14.19
C TYR A 47 -7.06 9.21 -14.60
N GLN A 48 -7.80 10.31 -14.55
CA GLN A 48 -7.27 11.64 -14.80
C GLN A 48 -6.27 12.07 -13.71
N LEU A 49 -6.54 11.78 -12.42
CA LEU A 49 -5.61 12.02 -11.34
C LEU A 49 -4.34 11.17 -11.46
N LYS A 50 -4.49 9.93 -11.94
CA LYS A 50 -3.34 9.06 -12.20
C LYS A 50 -2.44 9.67 -13.29
N TYR A 51 -3.01 10.07 -14.41
CA TYR A 51 -2.28 10.73 -15.48
C TYR A 51 -1.59 12.01 -14.97
N PHE A 52 -2.29 12.80 -14.17
CA PHE A 52 -1.74 14.01 -13.57
C PHE A 52 -0.47 13.72 -12.76
N TRP A 53 -0.50 12.87 -11.74
CA TRP A 53 0.67 12.66 -10.91
C TRP A 53 1.81 11.92 -11.65
N GLU A 54 1.51 11.11 -12.65
CA GLU A 54 2.52 10.44 -13.48
C GLU A 54 3.31 11.42 -14.36
N ASN A 55 2.73 12.56 -14.73
CA ASN A 55 3.27 13.45 -15.77
C ASN A 55 3.51 14.90 -15.29
N ILE A 56 3.17 15.24 -14.03
CA ILE A 56 3.16 16.64 -13.57
C ILE A 56 4.54 17.25 -13.38
N THR A 57 5.54 16.46 -13.05
CA THR A 57 6.90 16.90 -12.75
C THR A 57 7.90 15.77 -12.92
N ASN A 58 9.16 16.12 -13.17
CA ASN A 58 10.29 15.19 -13.14
C ASN A 58 10.94 15.11 -11.75
N ASN A 59 10.48 15.90 -10.79
CA ASN A 59 10.93 15.86 -9.40
C ASN A 59 10.30 14.67 -8.69
N ILE A 60 11.06 13.59 -8.51
CA ILE A 60 10.57 12.33 -7.96
C ILE A 60 9.91 12.49 -6.58
N PRO A 61 10.49 13.18 -5.58
CA PRO A 61 9.82 13.44 -4.31
C PRO A 61 8.47 14.13 -4.45
N VAL A 62 8.36 15.13 -5.30
CA VAL A 62 7.09 15.85 -5.55
C VAL A 62 6.08 14.92 -6.23
N GLN A 63 6.50 14.13 -7.21
CA GLN A 63 5.65 13.13 -7.86
C GLN A 63 5.14 12.09 -6.84
N GLN A 64 6.01 11.58 -5.97
CA GLN A 64 5.65 10.63 -4.91
C GLN A 64 4.67 11.22 -3.89
N PHE A 65 4.75 12.51 -3.60
CA PHE A 65 3.76 13.21 -2.78
C PHE A 65 2.36 13.08 -3.38
N PHE A 66 2.20 13.41 -4.66
CA PHE A 66 0.91 13.30 -5.34
C PHE A 66 0.45 11.85 -5.53
N GLN A 67 1.38 10.93 -5.77
CA GLN A 67 1.08 9.50 -5.79
C GLN A 67 0.51 9.01 -4.45
N LEU A 68 1.12 9.42 -3.32
CA LEU A 68 0.63 9.05 -2.00
C LEU A 68 -0.75 9.65 -1.71
N ALA A 69 -0.97 10.92 -2.05
CA ALA A 69 -2.28 11.55 -1.94
C ALA A 69 -3.33 10.80 -2.77
N TYR A 70 -3.01 10.43 -4.00
CA TYR A 70 -3.86 9.65 -4.89
C TYR A 70 -4.22 8.28 -4.29
N LEU A 71 -3.22 7.51 -3.85
CA LEU A 71 -3.43 6.19 -3.26
C LEU A 71 -4.33 6.26 -2.02
N SER A 72 -4.20 7.31 -1.22
CA SER A 72 -4.95 7.47 0.03
C SER A 72 -6.44 7.75 -0.16
N ILE A 73 -6.89 8.16 -1.34
CA ILE A 73 -8.30 8.48 -1.62
C ILE A 73 -9.04 7.38 -2.40
N ILE A 74 -8.33 6.39 -2.95
CA ILE A 74 -8.91 5.36 -3.82
C ILE A 74 -10.08 4.63 -3.13
N GLU A 75 -9.84 4.14 -1.92
CA GLU A 75 -10.90 3.45 -1.17
C GLU A 75 -12.09 4.38 -0.92
N ASP A 76 -11.84 5.62 -0.49
CA ASP A 76 -12.90 6.58 -0.16
C ASP A 76 -13.77 6.91 -1.35
N CYS A 77 -13.20 7.00 -2.54
CA CYS A 77 -13.92 7.23 -3.79
C CYS A 77 -14.67 5.99 -4.30
N SER A 78 -14.45 4.82 -3.71
CA SER A 78 -15.12 3.57 -4.08
C SER A 78 -16.38 3.33 -3.25
N ILE A 79 -17.25 2.43 -3.73
CA ILE A 79 -18.39 1.90 -2.96
C ILE A 79 -18.01 0.67 -2.14
N ARG A 80 -16.74 0.50 -1.86
CA ARG A 80 -16.22 -0.62 -1.06
C ARG A 80 -15.59 -0.12 0.24
N THR A 81 -15.47 -1.05 1.19
CA THR A 81 -14.84 -0.81 2.48
C THR A 81 -13.95 -2.00 2.81
N LYS A 82 -12.77 -1.74 3.34
CA LYS A 82 -11.86 -2.75 3.88
C LYS A 82 -12.43 -3.32 5.17
N ASP A 83 -12.44 -4.64 5.32
CA ASP A 83 -13.02 -5.33 6.49
C ASP A 83 -12.04 -6.28 7.19
N GLY A 84 -10.77 -6.21 6.85
CA GLY A 84 -9.74 -7.08 7.40
C GLY A 84 -9.49 -8.36 6.58
N ASN A 85 -10.47 -8.91 5.87
CA ASN A 85 -10.30 -10.08 5.01
C ASN A 85 -10.24 -9.73 3.51
N GLY A 86 -10.52 -8.48 3.16
CA GLY A 86 -10.56 -8.01 1.79
C GLY A 86 -11.33 -6.70 1.67
N ILE A 87 -11.98 -6.52 0.53
CA ILE A 87 -12.83 -5.36 0.26
C ILE A 87 -14.28 -5.82 0.05
N LYS A 88 -15.21 -5.26 0.82
CA LYS A 88 -16.66 -5.56 0.73
C LYS A 88 -17.43 -4.41 0.10
N LEU A 89 -18.49 -4.75 -0.63
CA LEU A 89 -19.45 -3.79 -1.13
C LEU A 89 -20.18 -3.10 0.04
N ASN A 90 -20.17 -1.77 0.07
CA ASN A 90 -20.85 -0.96 1.07
C ASN A 90 -21.65 0.16 0.40
N LEU A 91 -22.87 -0.14 0.01
CA LEU A 91 -23.77 0.82 -0.65
C LEU A 91 -24.23 1.97 0.27
N LYS A 92 -24.04 1.83 1.60
CA LYS A 92 -24.36 2.86 2.59
C LYS A 92 -23.18 3.83 2.84
N LYS A 93 -22.02 3.57 2.24
CA LYS A 93 -20.85 4.45 2.37
C LYS A 93 -21.17 5.84 1.81
N LYS A 94 -20.74 6.88 2.54
CA LYS A 94 -20.86 8.26 2.07
C LYS A 94 -20.09 8.42 0.76
N LYS A 95 -20.78 8.86 -0.28
CA LYS A 95 -20.19 9.05 -1.62
C LYS A 95 -19.37 10.33 -1.67
N ILE A 96 -18.25 10.27 -2.35
CA ILE A 96 -17.47 11.46 -2.71
C ILE A 96 -18.03 12.00 -4.02
N GLU A 97 -18.67 13.16 -3.97
CA GLU A 97 -19.31 13.78 -5.15
C GLU A 97 -18.29 14.39 -6.10
N ASN A 98 -17.22 14.99 -5.56
CA ASN A 98 -16.16 15.62 -6.36
C ASN A 98 -14.79 15.04 -5.96
N VAL A 99 -14.33 14.08 -6.75
CA VAL A 99 -13.05 13.36 -6.52
C VAL A 99 -11.85 14.31 -6.60
N PHE A 100 -11.87 15.29 -7.51
CA PHE A 100 -10.77 16.24 -7.66
C PHE A 100 -10.65 17.16 -6.44
N GLN A 101 -11.77 17.70 -5.96
CA GLN A 101 -11.78 18.53 -4.78
C GLN A 101 -11.33 17.74 -3.52
N TYR A 102 -11.76 16.49 -3.43
CA TYR A 102 -11.34 15.60 -2.34
C TYR A 102 -9.84 15.33 -2.38
N PHE A 103 -9.28 15.05 -3.57
CA PHE A 103 -7.85 14.90 -3.78
C PHE A 103 -7.06 16.16 -3.38
N LEU A 104 -7.49 17.33 -3.84
CA LEU A 104 -6.81 18.59 -3.51
C LEU A 104 -6.89 18.92 -2.00
N SER A 105 -8.00 18.59 -1.36
CA SER A 105 -8.15 18.71 0.10
C SER A 105 -7.16 17.80 0.83
N LYS A 106 -6.98 16.55 0.35
CA LYS A 106 -5.99 15.63 0.88
C LYS A 106 -4.56 16.14 0.70
N CYS A 107 -4.23 16.66 -0.49
CA CYS A 107 -2.92 17.27 -0.75
C CYS A 107 -2.65 18.44 0.21
N ASN A 108 -3.62 19.33 0.40
CA ASN A 108 -3.47 20.46 1.32
C ASN A 108 -3.30 20.02 2.79
N SER A 109 -3.99 18.96 3.22
CA SER A 109 -3.78 18.37 4.55
C SER A 109 -2.35 17.84 4.70
N MET A 110 -1.86 17.09 3.70
CA MET A 110 -0.50 16.52 3.71
C MET A 110 0.58 17.62 3.72
N VAL A 111 0.37 18.74 3.00
CA VAL A 111 1.28 19.90 3.05
C VAL A 111 1.37 20.45 4.48
N LYS A 112 0.24 20.62 5.16
CA LYS A 112 0.21 21.07 6.55
C LYS A 112 0.97 20.12 7.48
N ASP A 113 0.80 18.82 7.29
CA ASP A 113 1.51 17.80 8.08
C ASP A 113 3.04 17.92 7.89
N ILE A 114 3.50 18.18 6.64
CA ILE A 114 4.92 18.40 6.34
C ILE A 114 5.43 19.69 6.99
N GLU A 115 4.69 20.79 6.92
CA GLU A 115 5.08 22.08 7.48
C GLU A 115 5.20 22.04 9.01
N VAL A 116 4.38 21.22 9.67
CA VAL A 116 4.41 21.05 11.15
C VAL A 116 5.46 20.05 11.59
N SER A 117 5.86 19.12 10.71
CA SER A 117 6.82 18.08 11.07
C SER A 117 8.23 18.64 11.24
N ASN A 118 8.75 18.61 12.47
CA ASN A 118 10.11 19.04 12.82
C ASN A 118 11.14 17.89 12.76
N PHE A 119 10.82 16.78 12.10
CA PHE A 119 11.73 15.64 11.99
C PHE A 119 12.93 16.02 11.10
N LYS A 120 14.12 15.97 11.69
CA LYS A 120 15.39 16.25 11.01
C LYS A 120 16.28 14.99 10.90
N GLU A 121 15.78 13.86 11.38
CA GLU A 121 16.58 12.64 11.42
C GLU A 121 16.46 11.85 10.12
N GLU A 122 17.61 11.39 9.66
CA GLU A 122 17.72 10.58 8.44
C GLU A 122 17.06 9.21 8.65
N THR A 123 16.10 8.88 7.79
CA THR A 123 15.41 7.58 7.84
C THR A 123 15.90 6.69 6.71
N ILE A 124 16.46 5.55 7.06
CA ILE A 124 16.86 4.52 6.09
C ILE A 124 15.64 3.64 5.78
N PHE A 125 15.22 3.64 4.52
CA PHE A 125 14.15 2.76 4.04
C PHE A 125 14.73 1.57 3.27
N ILE A 126 14.53 0.36 3.82
CA ILE A 126 14.96 -0.89 3.20
C ILE A 126 13.74 -1.58 2.58
N ASN A 127 13.63 -1.55 1.26
CA ASN A 127 12.55 -2.21 0.55
C ASN A 127 12.86 -3.70 0.36
N GLY A 128 12.23 -4.55 1.18
CA GLY A 128 12.44 -5.99 1.09
C GLY A 128 11.66 -6.80 2.10
N SER A 129 11.72 -8.12 1.96
CA SER A 129 11.07 -9.02 2.91
C SER A 129 11.95 -9.22 4.15
N ILE A 130 11.37 -9.03 5.32
CA ILE A 130 12.02 -9.30 6.60
C ILE A 130 12.45 -10.75 6.78
N THR A 131 11.89 -11.68 6.00
CA THR A 131 12.29 -13.11 6.01
C THR A 131 13.59 -13.39 5.28
N LEU A 132 14.18 -12.40 4.61
CA LEU A 132 15.40 -12.56 3.84
C LEU A 132 16.60 -11.90 4.51
N ASN A 133 17.57 -12.72 4.97
CA ASN A 133 18.80 -12.29 5.66
C ASN A 133 19.56 -11.17 4.96
N LYS A 134 19.49 -11.08 3.61
CA LYS A 134 20.20 -10.05 2.84
C LYS A 134 19.79 -8.61 3.23
N TYR A 135 18.58 -8.42 3.74
CA TYR A 135 18.12 -7.10 4.17
C TYR A 135 18.59 -6.76 5.59
N PHE A 136 18.69 -7.76 6.49
CA PHE A 136 19.26 -7.56 7.80
C PHE A 136 20.75 -7.20 7.77
N LYS A 137 21.50 -7.72 6.79
CA LYS A 137 22.92 -7.37 6.61
C LYS A 137 23.17 -5.89 6.30
N GLN A 138 22.13 -5.14 5.95
CA GLN A 138 22.21 -3.69 5.73
C GLN A 138 22.11 -2.90 7.04
N ILE A 139 21.76 -3.56 8.14
CA ILE A 139 21.68 -2.95 9.47
C ILE A 139 22.98 -3.25 10.19
N GLU A 140 23.67 -2.22 10.63
CA GLU A 140 24.91 -2.38 11.41
C GLU A 140 24.62 -3.09 12.74
N ASN A 141 25.49 -4.04 13.10
CA ASN A 141 25.39 -4.74 14.36
C ASN A 141 25.51 -3.76 15.54
N ASN A 142 24.71 -3.99 16.59
CA ASN A 142 24.71 -3.20 17.83
C ASN A 142 24.31 -1.71 17.68
N LYS A 143 23.62 -1.35 16.59
CA LYS A 143 23.11 0.02 16.35
C LYS A 143 21.61 0.16 16.63
N VAL A 144 20.90 -0.95 16.85
CA VAL A 144 19.45 -0.93 17.06
C VAL A 144 19.16 -0.91 18.56
N GLY A 145 18.66 0.21 19.07
CA GLY A 145 18.25 0.35 20.47
C GLY A 145 16.82 -0.12 20.74
N LEU A 146 15.95 -0.09 19.72
CA LEU A 146 14.54 -0.51 19.85
C LEU A 146 14.07 -1.11 18.53
N CYS A 147 13.31 -2.21 18.61
CA CYS A 147 12.61 -2.80 17.47
C CYS A 147 11.10 -2.77 17.72
N VAL A 148 10.34 -2.18 16.79
CA VAL A 148 8.87 -2.13 16.83
C VAL A 148 8.34 -2.79 15.58
N PHE A 149 7.52 -3.82 15.72
CA PHE A 149 6.94 -4.53 14.58
C PHE A 149 5.54 -5.04 14.91
N SER A 150 4.73 -5.22 13.87
CA SER A 150 3.45 -5.93 13.94
C SER A 150 3.64 -7.28 13.24
N PRO A 151 3.63 -8.40 13.95
CA PRO A 151 3.82 -9.71 13.32
C PRO A 151 2.63 -10.03 12.41
N PRO A 152 2.81 -10.88 11.39
CA PRO A 152 1.70 -11.36 10.58
C PRO A 152 0.66 -12.04 11.46
N TYR A 153 -0.61 -11.70 11.26
CA TYR A 153 -1.69 -12.37 11.97
C TYR A 153 -1.90 -13.79 11.41
N ALA A 154 -1.99 -14.78 12.28
CA ALA A 154 -2.26 -16.18 11.91
C ALA A 154 -3.75 -16.43 11.57
N ASN A 155 -4.48 -15.42 11.08
CA ASN A 155 -5.92 -15.42 10.88
C ASN A 155 -6.36 -15.25 9.42
N CYS A 156 -5.59 -15.75 8.47
CA CYS A 156 -5.93 -15.74 7.04
C CYS A 156 -6.03 -14.35 6.40
N PHE A 157 -5.30 -13.37 6.90
CA PHE A 157 -5.34 -11.99 6.41
C PHE A 157 -4.59 -11.87 5.07
N ASP A 158 -5.31 -11.61 3.97
CA ASP A 158 -4.72 -11.38 2.64
C ASP A 158 -4.62 -9.89 2.33
N TYR A 159 -3.45 -9.31 2.59
CA TYR A 159 -3.19 -7.90 2.32
C TYR A 159 -3.33 -7.53 0.83
N CYS A 160 -3.07 -8.46 -0.09
CA CYS A 160 -3.26 -8.20 -1.51
C CYS A 160 -4.74 -8.03 -1.86
N GLU A 161 -5.65 -8.79 -1.21
CA GLU A 161 -7.08 -8.61 -1.37
C GLU A 161 -7.58 -7.32 -0.70
N VAL A 162 -7.03 -6.95 0.47
CA VAL A 162 -7.38 -5.70 1.19
C VAL A 162 -7.01 -4.46 0.39
N TYR A 163 -5.83 -4.45 -0.24
CA TYR A 163 -5.31 -3.32 -1.00
C TYR A 163 -5.45 -3.49 -2.52
N LYS A 164 -6.39 -4.34 -2.95
CA LYS A 164 -6.57 -4.69 -4.36
C LYS A 164 -6.83 -3.47 -5.26
N LEU A 165 -7.61 -2.50 -4.79
CA LEU A 165 -7.90 -1.30 -5.56
C LEU A 165 -6.63 -0.46 -5.78
N GLU A 166 -5.85 -0.27 -4.72
CA GLU A 166 -4.59 0.48 -4.77
C GLU A 166 -3.53 -0.24 -5.60
N PHE A 167 -3.49 -1.57 -5.57
CA PHE A 167 -2.57 -2.36 -6.42
C PHE A 167 -2.81 -2.07 -7.91
N TRP A 168 -4.06 -2.10 -8.35
CA TRP A 168 -4.40 -1.89 -9.75
C TRP A 168 -4.34 -0.41 -10.14
N LEU A 169 -5.04 0.44 -9.44
CA LEU A 169 -5.10 1.87 -9.78
C LEU A 169 -3.77 2.58 -9.53
N GLY A 170 -3.00 2.16 -8.54
CA GLY A 170 -1.64 2.67 -8.28
C GLY A 170 -0.59 2.22 -9.28
N GLY A 171 -0.93 1.28 -10.19
CA GLY A 171 -0.02 0.79 -11.21
C GLY A 171 1.04 -0.19 -10.70
N PHE A 172 0.89 -0.74 -9.48
CA PHE A 172 1.79 -1.76 -8.92
C PHE A 172 1.64 -3.10 -9.65
N VAL A 173 0.48 -3.37 -10.23
CA VAL A 173 0.19 -4.51 -11.08
C VAL A 173 -0.45 -4.03 -12.37
N LYS A 174 -0.14 -4.72 -13.49
CA LYS A 174 -0.67 -4.42 -14.83
C LYS A 174 -1.52 -5.55 -15.36
N THR A 175 -1.33 -6.76 -14.82
CA THR A 175 -2.00 -7.98 -15.24
C THR A 175 -2.38 -8.83 -14.03
N TYR A 176 -3.32 -9.77 -14.21
CA TYR A 176 -3.63 -10.76 -13.17
C TYR A 176 -2.43 -11.63 -12.80
N LYS A 177 -1.49 -11.84 -13.73
CA LYS A 177 -0.26 -12.58 -13.46
C LYS A 177 0.64 -11.83 -12.47
N ASP A 178 0.75 -10.51 -12.61
CA ASP A 178 1.50 -9.69 -11.66
C ASP A 178 0.86 -9.74 -10.26
N PHE A 179 -0.46 -9.62 -10.20
CA PHE A 179 -1.20 -9.70 -8.94
C PHE A 179 -1.00 -11.05 -8.25
N ALA A 180 -1.08 -12.16 -9.00
CA ALA A 180 -0.81 -13.50 -8.48
C ALA A 180 0.63 -13.65 -7.96
N LYS A 181 1.62 -13.04 -8.65
CA LYS A 181 3.01 -13.01 -8.20
C LYS A 181 3.16 -12.30 -6.85
N TYR A 182 2.54 -11.12 -6.67
CA TYR A 182 2.55 -10.43 -5.38
C TYR A 182 1.96 -11.30 -4.26
N ARG A 183 0.86 -11.98 -4.52
CA ARG A 183 0.24 -12.89 -3.53
C ARG A 183 1.16 -14.07 -3.18
N SER A 184 1.91 -14.61 -4.14
CA SER A 184 2.81 -15.74 -3.90
C SER A 184 4.04 -15.40 -3.06
N ILE A 185 4.50 -14.14 -3.09
CA ILE A 185 5.65 -13.66 -2.30
C ILE A 185 5.24 -13.00 -0.99
N ALA A 186 3.94 -12.75 -0.79
CA ALA A 186 3.44 -12.22 0.48
C ALA A 186 3.71 -13.19 1.63
N MET A 187 3.86 -12.66 2.84
CA MET A 187 4.02 -13.49 4.01
C MET A 187 2.83 -14.45 4.16
N ARG A 188 3.13 -15.71 4.50
CA ARG A 188 2.17 -16.83 4.54
C ARG A 188 1.22 -16.72 5.74
N SER A 189 0.33 -15.75 5.70
CA SER A 189 -0.70 -15.55 6.72
C SER A 189 -2.10 -15.94 6.26
N HIS A 190 -2.26 -16.44 5.02
CA HIS A 190 -3.57 -16.76 4.44
C HIS A 190 -3.54 -18.04 3.62
N VAL A 191 -4.73 -18.63 3.43
CA VAL A 191 -4.93 -19.94 2.76
C VAL A 191 -4.49 -20.00 1.29
N ASN A 192 -4.39 -18.85 0.64
CA ASN A 192 -3.95 -18.77 -0.76
C ASN A 192 -2.43 -18.73 -0.93
N SER A 193 -1.66 -18.65 0.16
CA SER A 193 -0.21 -18.73 0.08
C SER A 193 0.23 -20.19 0.03
N GLN A 194 1.06 -20.53 -0.96
CA GLN A 194 1.57 -21.89 -1.08
C GLN A 194 2.67 -22.11 -0.05
N PHE A 195 2.59 -23.23 0.70
CA PHE A 195 3.67 -23.68 1.56
C PHE A 195 4.71 -24.41 0.70
N ASP A 196 5.96 -23.98 0.79
CA ASP A 196 7.06 -24.83 0.36
C ASP A 196 7.18 -25.96 1.41
N HIS A 197 6.91 -27.19 0.99
CA HIS A 197 6.86 -28.35 1.90
C HIS A 197 8.23 -28.75 2.49
N ASN A 198 9.31 -28.02 2.19
CA ASN A 198 10.63 -28.22 2.80
C ASN A 198 10.75 -27.62 4.21
N ILE A 199 9.86 -28.00 5.10
CA ILE A 199 9.93 -27.68 6.55
C ILE A 199 11.23 -28.20 7.19
N LYS A 200 11.87 -29.21 6.59
CA LYS A 200 13.10 -29.81 7.11
C LYS A 200 14.28 -28.85 7.32
N ASN A 201 14.31 -27.71 6.61
CA ASN A 201 15.39 -26.73 6.73
C ASN A 201 15.25 -25.77 7.93
N TYR A 202 14.11 -25.76 8.61
CA TYR A 202 13.83 -24.86 9.72
C TYR A 202 13.90 -25.56 11.10
N GLN A 203 14.27 -26.84 11.16
CA GLN A 203 14.23 -27.66 12.36
C GLN A 203 15.10 -27.07 13.49
N LYS A 204 16.24 -26.43 13.16
CA LYS A 204 17.13 -25.83 14.17
C LYS A 204 16.61 -24.53 14.77
N GLU A 205 15.77 -23.81 14.02
CA GLU A 205 15.16 -22.55 14.47
C GLU A 205 13.83 -22.82 15.18
N VAL A 206 13.26 -23.99 14.97
CA VAL A 206 11.98 -24.46 15.49
C VAL A 206 12.08 -25.01 16.90
N ASP A 207 13.27 -25.44 17.35
CA ASP A 207 13.46 -25.94 18.71
C ASP A 207 13.07 -24.88 19.78
N LEU A 208 13.21 -23.59 19.45
CA LEU A 208 12.80 -22.48 20.33
C LEU A 208 11.27 -22.33 20.45
N ILE A 209 10.49 -22.87 19.51
CA ILE A 209 9.02 -22.80 19.48
C ILE A 209 8.36 -24.19 19.44
N ALA A 210 9.15 -25.24 19.76
CA ALA A 210 8.68 -26.63 19.73
C ALA A 210 7.44 -26.82 20.60
N ASP A 211 7.39 -26.19 21.77
CA ASP A 211 6.25 -26.25 22.69
C ASP A 211 4.99 -25.60 22.08
N ILE A 212 5.15 -24.47 21.36
CA ILE A 212 4.05 -23.79 20.67
C ILE A 212 3.54 -24.66 19.54
N ILE A 213 4.43 -25.28 18.75
CA ILE A 213 4.05 -26.19 17.66
C ILE A 213 3.38 -27.44 18.20
N SER A 214 3.87 -27.98 19.31
CA SER A 214 3.24 -29.11 19.97
C SER A 214 1.82 -28.79 20.45
N ALA A 215 1.62 -27.62 21.06
CA ALA A 215 0.30 -27.14 21.46
C ALA A 215 -0.64 -26.96 20.25
N PHE A 216 -0.17 -26.41 19.14
CA PHE A 216 -0.93 -26.27 17.90
C PHE A 216 -1.34 -27.63 17.29
N ASN A 217 -0.45 -28.62 17.31
CA ASN A 217 -0.71 -29.95 16.82
C ASN A 217 -1.73 -30.72 17.70
N ILE A 218 -1.77 -30.44 18.98
CA ILE A 218 -2.79 -30.97 19.89
C ILE A 218 -4.16 -30.34 19.60
N TRP A 219 -4.19 -29.04 19.34
CA TRP A 219 -5.43 -28.30 19.05
C TRP A 219 -6.07 -28.71 17.72
N ASN A 220 -5.27 -29.00 16.68
CA ASN A 220 -5.75 -29.44 15.36
C ASN A 220 -6.19 -30.92 15.31
N LYS A 221 -6.02 -31.68 16.38
CA LYS A 221 -6.45 -33.09 16.46
C LYS A 221 -7.80 -33.27 17.17
N ASN A 222 -8.37 -32.19 17.72
CA ASN A 222 -9.68 -32.12 18.35
C ASN A 222 -10.65 -31.31 17.47
#